data_4647e28ce59edbafb642e94ce67826a1
#
_entry.id   4647e28ce59edbafb642e94ce67826a1
#
_cell.length_a   1.000
_cell.length_b   1.000
_cell.length_c   1.000
_cell.angle_alpha   90.00
_cell.angle_beta   90.00
_cell.angle_gamma   90.00
#
_symmetry.space_group_name_H-M   'P 1'
#
loop_
_entity.id
_entity.type
_entity.pdbx_description
1 polymer ?
#
loop_
_entity_poly.entity_id
_entity_poly.type
_entity_poly.pdbx_seq_one_letter_code
_entity_poly.pdbx_strand_id
1 'polypeptide(L)'
;MPDNSKHDVIARQWEMLKLLPQYGTGKSAGQLTSELAASGFEVDKRTVERDLIKLSTQFPIISDERSKPYGWRWSDDARIDLPSIELSEALSLKLMEQFLKPMLPSSMIRTLEGRFRLASDKLATLGDGNRASRWINKVKVVSPTLNLMPPTIPLGVLESVQEALLADEQIDLSYRSTNDEHHKPLRIHPLGLIQRGQVTYVVATVFDYVDPRLLALHRIKSAERTGLAAHRAKGFALEQYIASGALEFGDGEEMKLVAKVSASLARHLSETPMSSDMRLVTDGEHFKLTATMRHSWQLHWWVLSQGDDIEITKPAAFRREIGERLLAAAAKYAK
;
A
#
# COMPACT_ATOMS: atom_id res chain seq x y z
N MET A 1 -29.56 16.90 -39.38
CA MET A 1 -29.21 17.26 -38.02
C MET A 1 -29.55 16.04 -37.14
N PRO A 2 -28.62 15.41 -36.42
CA PRO A 2 -28.95 14.28 -35.57
C PRO A 2 -29.80 14.79 -34.38
N ASP A 3 -30.79 13.98 -34.05
CA ASP A 3 -31.85 14.24 -33.07
C ASP A 3 -31.25 14.42 -31.64
N ASN A 4 -30.98 15.66 -31.27
CA ASN A 4 -30.41 16.07 -29.99
C ASN A 4 -31.34 15.68 -28.82
N SER A 5 -32.64 15.49 -29.08
CA SER A 5 -33.64 15.20 -28.07
C SER A 5 -33.52 13.80 -27.46
N LYS A 6 -33.04 12.82 -28.22
CA LYS A 6 -32.83 11.45 -27.70
C LYS A 6 -31.59 11.33 -26.83
N HIS A 7 -30.52 12.06 -27.16
CA HIS A 7 -29.31 12.12 -26.33
C HIS A 7 -29.62 12.77 -24.97
N ASP A 8 -30.41 13.83 -24.93
CA ASP A 8 -30.82 14.49 -23.71
C ASP A 8 -31.70 13.59 -22.81
N VAL A 9 -32.55 12.75 -23.40
CA VAL A 9 -33.38 11.80 -22.62
C VAL A 9 -32.52 10.74 -21.97
N ILE A 10 -31.58 10.13 -22.70
CA ILE A 10 -30.69 9.09 -22.16
C ILE A 10 -29.76 9.68 -21.07
N ALA A 11 -29.20 10.85 -21.32
CA ALA A 11 -28.32 11.52 -20.37
C ALA A 11 -29.09 11.86 -19.05
N ARG A 12 -30.30 12.36 -19.16
CA ARG A 12 -31.18 12.64 -18.01
C ARG A 12 -31.55 11.38 -17.24
N GLN A 13 -31.98 10.31 -17.92
CA GLN A 13 -32.31 9.03 -17.29
C GLN A 13 -31.12 8.41 -16.61
N TRP A 14 -29.94 8.54 -17.21
CA TRP A 14 -28.68 8.12 -16.63
C TRP A 14 -28.35 8.91 -15.34
N GLU A 15 -28.49 10.24 -15.38
CA GLU A 15 -28.29 11.08 -14.21
C GLU A 15 -29.29 10.75 -13.10
N MET A 16 -30.54 10.48 -13.46
CA MET A 16 -31.58 10.05 -12.51
C MET A 16 -31.18 8.76 -11.78
N LEU A 17 -30.66 7.75 -12.47
CA LEU A 17 -30.20 6.50 -11.88
C LEU A 17 -29.06 6.73 -10.86
N LYS A 18 -28.19 7.68 -11.11
CA LYS A 18 -27.08 8.05 -10.20
C LYS A 18 -27.58 8.74 -8.93
N LEU A 19 -28.63 9.51 -9.05
CA LEU A 19 -29.22 10.28 -7.95
C LEU A 19 -30.03 9.41 -6.98
N LEU A 20 -30.44 8.19 -7.39
CA LEU A 20 -31.21 7.28 -6.54
C LEU A 20 -30.32 6.71 -5.40
N PRO A 21 -30.78 6.78 -4.14
CA PRO A 21 -30.07 6.20 -3.01
C PRO A 21 -30.20 4.67 -3.01
N GLN A 22 -29.20 4.00 -2.43
CA GLN A 22 -29.23 2.54 -2.25
C GLN A 22 -30.00 2.12 -1.00
N TYR A 23 -30.04 2.97 0.03
CA TYR A 23 -30.65 2.67 1.32
C TYR A 23 -31.60 3.80 1.77
N GLY A 24 -32.45 3.49 2.74
CA GLY A 24 -33.37 4.46 3.34
C GLY A 24 -34.73 4.51 2.67
N THR A 25 -35.46 5.59 2.87
CA THR A 25 -36.83 5.79 2.37
C THR A 25 -36.93 6.17 0.88
N GLY A 26 -35.76 6.34 0.23
CA GLY A 26 -35.70 6.76 -1.17
C GLY A 26 -35.86 8.27 -1.35
N LYS A 27 -35.80 8.73 -2.62
CA LYS A 27 -36.04 10.12 -3.02
C LYS A 27 -37.34 10.24 -3.76
N SER A 28 -38.14 11.27 -3.43
CA SER A 28 -39.35 11.57 -4.15
C SER A 28 -39.07 12.14 -5.56
N ALA A 29 -40.02 11.99 -6.46
CA ALA A 29 -39.90 12.57 -7.81
C ALA A 29 -39.67 14.09 -7.77
N GLY A 30 -40.22 14.80 -6.79
CA GLY A 30 -39.96 16.23 -6.61
C GLY A 30 -38.54 16.56 -6.22
N GLN A 31 -37.93 15.79 -5.31
CA GLN A 31 -36.51 15.93 -4.95
C GLN A 31 -35.60 15.64 -6.13
N LEU A 32 -35.88 14.56 -6.88
CA LEU A 32 -35.12 14.22 -8.08
C LEU A 32 -35.27 15.30 -9.17
N THR A 33 -36.43 15.90 -9.33
CA THR A 33 -36.64 17.04 -10.25
C THR A 33 -35.70 18.21 -9.90
N SER A 34 -35.61 18.56 -8.61
CA SER A 34 -34.75 19.66 -8.16
C SER A 34 -33.29 19.35 -8.33
N GLU A 35 -32.86 18.11 -8.06
CA GLU A 35 -31.46 17.68 -8.23
C GLU A 35 -31.06 17.58 -9.70
N LEU A 36 -31.98 17.12 -10.58
CA LEU A 36 -31.77 17.11 -12.03
C LEU A 36 -31.63 18.53 -12.60
N ALA A 37 -32.44 19.48 -12.13
CA ALA A 37 -32.28 20.87 -12.51
C ALA A 37 -30.92 21.44 -12.10
N ALA A 38 -30.43 21.11 -10.91
CA ALA A 38 -29.07 21.47 -10.45
C ALA A 38 -27.97 20.82 -11.30
N SER A 39 -28.24 19.66 -11.94
CA SER A 39 -27.34 18.97 -12.87
C SER A 39 -27.51 19.43 -14.34
N GLY A 40 -28.33 20.47 -14.58
CA GLY A 40 -28.53 21.05 -15.91
C GLY A 40 -29.64 20.43 -16.74
N PHE A 41 -30.52 19.58 -16.14
CA PHE A 41 -31.66 18.98 -16.81
C PHE A 41 -32.97 19.64 -16.34
N GLU A 42 -33.50 20.59 -17.08
CA GLU A 42 -34.78 21.21 -16.81
C GLU A 42 -35.92 20.31 -17.28
N VAL A 43 -36.60 19.66 -16.33
CA VAL A 43 -37.73 18.76 -16.57
C VAL A 43 -38.83 18.94 -15.53
N ASP A 44 -40.04 18.64 -15.91
CA ASP A 44 -41.19 18.63 -14.99
C ASP A 44 -41.26 17.30 -14.20
N LYS A 45 -41.91 17.37 -13.04
CA LYS A 45 -42.07 16.23 -12.12
C LYS A 45 -42.77 15.03 -12.79
N ARG A 46 -43.73 15.27 -13.68
CA ARG A 46 -44.46 14.21 -14.38
C ARG A 46 -43.60 13.44 -15.33
N THR A 47 -42.63 14.11 -15.98
CA THR A 47 -41.64 13.48 -16.82
C THR A 47 -40.68 12.60 -15.99
N VAL A 48 -40.25 13.08 -14.80
CA VAL A 48 -39.44 12.30 -13.87
C VAL A 48 -40.17 11.03 -13.39
N GLU A 49 -41.43 11.16 -13.00
CA GLU A 49 -42.26 10.01 -12.58
C GLU A 49 -42.40 8.97 -13.71
N ARG A 50 -42.66 9.42 -14.93
CA ARG A 50 -42.75 8.52 -16.09
C ARG A 50 -41.42 7.83 -16.40
N ASP A 51 -40.34 8.53 -16.30
CA ASP A 51 -38.99 7.96 -16.51
C ASP A 51 -38.65 6.97 -15.41
N LEU A 52 -38.97 7.22 -14.14
CA LEU A 52 -38.78 6.28 -13.03
C LEU A 52 -39.54 4.97 -13.25
N ILE A 53 -40.81 5.04 -13.67
CA ILE A 53 -41.64 3.87 -14.00
C ILE A 53 -40.98 3.07 -15.15
N LYS A 54 -40.48 3.73 -16.20
CA LYS A 54 -39.81 3.05 -17.30
C LYS A 54 -38.51 2.41 -16.85
N LEU A 55 -37.70 3.12 -16.05
CA LEU A 55 -36.44 2.62 -15.55
C LEU A 55 -36.65 1.43 -14.60
N SER A 56 -37.70 1.40 -13.79
CA SER A 56 -38.02 0.29 -12.90
C SER A 56 -38.33 -1.03 -13.60
N THR A 57 -38.66 -0.99 -14.90
CA THR A 57 -38.86 -2.20 -15.71
C THR A 57 -37.54 -2.81 -16.21
N GLN A 58 -36.44 -2.05 -16.20
CA GLN A 58 -35.13 -2.43 -16.74
C GLN A 58 -34.04 -2.51 -15.68
N PHE A 59 -34.20 -1.73 -14.62
CA PHE A 59 -33.25 -1.65 -13.52
C PHE A 59 -33.92 -2.06 -12.20
N PRO A 60 -33.21 -2.65 -11.25
CA PRO A 60 -33.74 -3.06 -9.97
C PRO A 60 -33.92 -1.84 -9.04
N ILE A 61 -34.80 -0.91 -9.43
CA ILE A 61 -35.26 0.21 -8.62
C ILE A 61 -36.69 -0.04 -8.13
N ILE A 62 -36.96 0.37 -6.91
CA ILE A 62 -38.24 0.17 -6.24
C ILE A 62 -38.78 1.47 -5.71
N SER A 63 -40.13 1.58 -5.65
CA SER A 63 -40.81 2.66 -4.98
C SER A 63 -41.24 2.25 -3.56
N ASP A 64 -40.96 3.09 -2.58
CA ASP A 64 -41.55 2.95 -1.23
C ASP A 64 -42.92 3.63 -1.18
N GLU A 65 -43.95 2.82 -1.18
CA GLU A 65 -45.37 3.28 -1.22
C GLU A 65 -45.96 3.45 0.17
N ARG A 66 -45.19 3.21 1.24
CA ARG A 66 -45.67 3.30 2.64
C ARG A 66 -45.99 4.72 3.07
N SER A 67 -45.47 5.74 2.39
CA SER A 67 -45.72 7.14 2.66
C SER A 67 -45.82 7.97 1.37
N LYS A 68 -46.61 9.04 1.37
CA LYS A 68 -46.67 10.01 0.25
C LYS A 68 -45.84 11.25 0.62
N PRO A 69 -45.03 11.79 -0.31
CA PRO A 69 -44.78 11.29 -1.67
C PRO A 69 -43.94 10.02 -1.68
N TYR A 70 -44.18 9.12 -2.65
CA TYR A 70 -43.42 7.87 -2.81
C TYR A 70 -41.95 8.14 -2.99
N GLY A 71 -41.10 7.37 -2.26
CA GLY A 71 -39.65 7.43 -2.37
C GLY A 71 -39.13 6.37 -3.32
N TRP A 72 -38.25 6.74 -4.25
CA TRP A 72 -37.61 5.84 -5.19
C TRP A 72 -36.17 5.55 -4.75
N ARG A 73 -35.77 4.28 -4.77
CA ARG A 73 -34.43 3.83 -4.44
C ARG A 73 -34.06 2.57 -5.20
N TRP A 74 -32.81 2.22 -5.16
CA TRP A 74 -32.36 0.91 -5.62
C TRP A 74 -32.89 -0.19 -4.68
N SER A 75 -33.14 -1.39 -5.21
CA SER A 75 -33.47 -2.56 -4.37
C SER A 75 -32.26 -2.96 -3.54
N ASP A 76 -32.49 -3.63 -2.41
CA ASP A 76 -31.42 -4.01 -1.49
C ASP A 76 -30.42 -5.02 -2.13
N ASP A 77 -30.87 -5.79 -3.12
CA ASP A 77 -30.08 -6.76 -3.88
C ASP A 77 -29.47 -6.18 -5.18
N ALA A 78 -29.68 -4.88 -5.45
CA ALA A 78 -29.18 -4.25 -6.65
C ALA A 78 -27.65 -4.17 -6.64
N ARG A 79 -26.99 -4.90 -7.53
CA ARG A 79 -25.57 -4.66 -7.86
C ARG A 79 -25.50 -3.51 -8.84
N ILE A 80 -25.23 -2.31 -8.32
CA ILE A 80 -25.19 -1.09 -9.11
C ILE A 80 -23.78 -0.93 -9.68
N ASP A 81 -23.56 -1.44 -10.87
CA ASP A 81 -22.35 -1.19 -11.65
C ASP A 81 -22.56 0.00 -12.60
N LEU A 82 -23.03 1.13 -12.06
CA LEU A 82 -23.08 2.36 -12.84
C LEU A 82 -21.66 2.84 -13.09
N PRO A 83 -21.30 3.23 -14.32
CA PRO A 83 -19.96 3.76 -14.65
C PRO A 83 -19.77 5.20 -14.16
N SER A 84 -20.20 5.47 -12.94
CA SER A 84 -19.91 6.71 -12.23
C SER A 84 -19.20 6.38 -10.93
N ILE A 85 -18.06 6.99 -10.73
CA ILE A 85 -17.27 6.80 -9.52
C ILE A 85 -17.53 7.99 -8.60
N GLU A 86 -17.78 7.74 -7.32
CA GLU A 86 -17.88 8.80 -6.33
C GLU A 86 -16.51 9.46 -6.09
N LEU A 87 -16.51 10.69 -5.62
CA LEU A 87 -15.28 11.42 -5.35
C LEU A 87 -14.41 10.73 -4.32
N SER A 88 -15.00 10.21 -3.25
CA SER A 88 -14.32 9.43 -2.21
C SER A 88 -13.69 8.15 -2.76
N GLU A 89 -14.41 7.45 -3.63
CA GLU A 89 -13.91 6.26 -4.31
C GLU A 89 -12.79 6.61 -5.30
N ALA A 90 -12.94 7.69 -6.08
CA ALA A 90 -11.91 8.16 -6.99
C ALA A 90 -10.59 8.51 -6.26
N LEU A 91 -10.70 9.19 -5.10
CA LEU A 91 -9.54 9.49 -4.26
C LEU A 91 -8.89 8.22 -3.72
N SER A 92 -9.69 7.27 -3.22
CA SER A 92 -9.19 6.00 -2.68
C SER A 92 -8.48 5.18 -3.75
N LEU A 93 -9.05 5.07 -4.95
CA LEU A 93 -8.43 4.37 -6.08
C LEU A 93 -7.14 5.05 -6.54
N LYS A 94 -7.09 6.38 -6.52
CA LYS A 94 -5.87 7.12 -6.88
C LYS A 94 -4.75 6.94 -5.87
N LEU A 95 -5.07 6.90 -4.58
CA LEU A 95 -4.11 6.56 -3.51
C LEU A 95 -3.64 5.11 -3.64
N MET A 96 -4.56 4.18 -3.92
CA MET A 96 -4.21 2.78 -4.19
C MET A 96 -3.27 2.65 -5.39
N GLU A 97 -3.56 3.33 -6.50
CA GLU A 97 -2.69 3.35 -7.68
C GLU A 97 -1.29 3.89 -7.32
N GLN A 98 -1.24 4.97 -6.54
CA GLN A 98 0.03 5.62 -6.20
C GLN A 98 0.89 4.81 -5.23
N PHE A 99 0.30 4.17 -4.22
CA PHE A 99 1.04 3.56 -3.11
C PHE A 99 1.04 2.03 -3.13
N LEU A 100 -0.02 1.39 -3.64
CA LEU A 100 -0.19 -0.06 -3.57
C LEU A 100 -0.02 -0.77 -4.92
N LYS A 101 -0.10 -0.06 -6.04
CA LYS A 101 0.04 -0.66 -7.39
C LYS A 101 1.28 -1.56 -7.52
N PRO A 102 2.47 -1.21 -6.99
CA PRO A 102 3.65 -2.08 -7.07
C PRO A 102 3.51 -3.39 -6.30
N MET A 103 2.56 -3.49 -5.37
CA MET A 103 2.31 -4.67 -4.54
C MET A 103 1.18 -5.55 -5.08
N LEU A 104 0.41 -5.06 -6.05
CA LEU A 104 -0.74 -5.78 -6.61
C LEU A 104 -0.33 -6.68 -7.78
N PRO A 105 -0.86 -7.92 -7.87
CA PRO A 105 -0.71 -8.77 -9.05
C PRO A 105 -1.21 -8.08 -10.33
N SER A 106 -0.56 -8.36 -11.45
CA SER A 106 -0.92 -7.77 -12.75
C SER A 106 -2.33 -8.12 -13.19
N SER A 107 -2.81 -9.31 -12.84
CA SER A 107 -4.20 -9.72 -13.07
C SER A 107 -5.19 -8.81 -12.35
N MET A 108 -4.91 -8.45 -11.08
CA MET A 108 -5.73 -7.51 -10.32
C MET A 108 -5.63 -6.09 -10.89
N ILE A 109 -4.42 -5.66 -11.29
CA ILE A 109 -4.22 -4.35 -11.92
C ILE A 109 -5.05 -4.24 -13.19
N ARG A 110 -5.02 -5.25 -14.07
CA ARG A 110 -5.84 -5.27 -15.30
C ARG A 110 -7.34 -5.12 -15.01
N THR A 111 -7.83 -5.79 -13.97
CA THR A 111 -9.23 -5.66 -13.53
C THR A 111 -9.55 -4.25 -13.03
N LEU A 112 -8.60 -3.57 -12.40
CA LEU A 112 -8.77 -2.25 -11.83
C LEU A 112 -8.45 -1.10 -12.80
N GLU A 113 -7.78 -1.36 -13.93
CA GLU A 113 -7.35 -0.31 -14.87
C GLU A 113 -8.48 0.60 -15.35
N GLY A 114 -9.64 0.02 -15.67
CA GLY A 114 -10.83 0.79 -16.04
C GLY A 114 -11.27 1.74 -14.93
N ARG A 115 -11.24 1.26 -13.68
CA ARG A 115 -11.59 2.06 -12.50
C ARG A 115 -10.54 3.12 -12.16
N PHE A 116 -9.26 2.84 -12.30
CA PHE A 116 -8.18 3.82 -12.14
C PHE A 116 -8.28 4.94 -13.19
N ARG A 117 -8.64 4.60 -14.43
CA ARG A 117 -8.88 5.58 -15.50
C ARG A 117 -10.07 6.47 -15.15
N LEU A 118 -11.22 5.88 -14.81
CA LEU A 118 -12.42 6.63 -14.38
C LEU A 118 -12.12 7.53 -13.18
N ALA A 119 -11.34 7.06 -12.21
CA ALA A 119 -10.92 7.86 -11.07
C ALA A 119 -10.07 9.06 -11.49
N SER A 120 -9.12 8.85 -12.39
CA SER A 120 -8.26 9.92 -12.92
C SER A 120 -9.06 10.95 -13.71
N ASP A 121 -9.99 10.51 -14.56
CA ASP A 121 -10.87 11.38 -15.35
C ASP A 121 -11.81 12.18 -14.45
N LYS A 122 -12.40 11.54 -13.44
CA LYS A 122 -13.25 12.22 -12.45
C LYS A 122 -12.50 13.31 -11.70
N LEU A 123 -11.27 13.03 -11.24
CA LEU A 123 -10.46 14.02 -10.53
C LEU A 123 -9.98 15.14 -11.45
N ALA A 124 -9.68 14.84 -12.71
CA ALA A 124 -9.30 15.85 -13.72
C ALA A 124 -10.45 16.81 -14.06
N THR A 125 -11.69 16.29 -14.20
CA THR A 125 -12.88 17.13 -14.49
C THR A 125 -13.23 18.09 -13.36
N LEU A 126 -12.84 17.80 -12.12
CA LEU A 126 -13.10 18.67 -10.97
C LEU A 126 -12.17 19.88 -10.90
N GLY A 127 -11.08 19.86 -11.67
CA GLY A 127 -10.11 20.95 -11.73
C GLY A 127 -9.41 21.27 -10.40
N ASP A 128 -8.48 22.20 -10.41
CA ASP A 128 -7.72 22.63 -9.22
C ASP A 128 -8.54 23.38 -8.17
N GLY A 129 -9.75 23.80 -8.52
CA GLY A 129 -10.68 24.47 -7.59
C GLY A 129 -11.28 23.53 -6.53
N ASN A 130 -11.34 22.23 -6.79
CA ASN A 130 -11.96 21.28 -5.86
C ASN A 130 -11.02 20.91 -4.71
N ARG A 131 -11.52 21.01 -3.46
CA ARG A 131 -10.74 20.69 -2.25
C ARG A 131 -10.26 19.23 -2.22
N ALA A 132 -11.08 18.32 -2.74
CA ALA A 132 -10.78 16.90 -2.71
C ALA A 132 -9.72 16.48 -3.76
N SER A 133 -9.79 17.02 -5.00
CA SER A 133 -8.75 16.74 -6.01
C SER A 133 -7.37 17.23 -5.55
N ARG A 134 -7.32 18.32 -4.79
CA ARG A 134 -6.07 18.83 -4.19
C ARG A 134 -5.54 17.98 -3.03
N TRP A 135 -6.37 17.10 -2.43
CA TRP A 135 -5.96 16.26 -1.31
C TRP A 135 -4.79 15.35 -1.64
N ILE A 136 -4.80 14.71 -2.81
CA ILE A 136 -3.73 13.81 -3.28
C ILE A 136 -2.37 14.52 -3.33
N ASN A 137 -2.38 15.80 -3.69
CA ASN A 137 -1.16 16.60 -3.77
C ASN A 137 -0.66 17.09 -2.39
N LYS A 138 -1.51 17.01 -1.36
CA LYS A 138 -1.21 17.43 0.01
C LYS A 138 -0.72 16.30 0.90
N VAL A 139 -0.87 15.04 0.48
CA VAL A 139 -0.48 13.87 1.26
C VAL A 139 0.68 13.17 0.55
N LYS A 140 1.81 13.05 1.24
CA LYS A 140 3.00 12.35 0.75
C LYS A 140 3.58 11.50 1.87
N VAL A 141 4.03 10.29 1.53
CA VAL A 141 4.83 9.45 2.40
C VAL A 141 6.29 9.68 2.04
N VAL A 142 7.07 10.10 3.01
CA VAL A 142 8.51 10.36 2.84
C VAL A 142 9.27 9.41 3.75
N SER A 143 10.27 8.72 3.21
CA SER A 143 11.14 7.87 4.02
C SER A 143 12.00 8.74 4.94
N PRO A 144 12.20 8.36 6.20
CA PRO A 144 13.09 9.09 7.12
C PRO A 144 14.57 8.95 6.77
N THR A 145 14.92 8.02 5.90
CA THR A 145 16.30 7.80 5.42
C THR A 145 16.56 8.51 4.12
N LEU A 146 17.85 8.66 3.75
CA LEU A 146 18.24 9.21 2.45
C LEU A 146 17.48 8.50 1.32
N ASN A 147 16.83 9.29 0.47
CA ASN A 147 15.98 8.77 -0.60
C ASN A 147 16.86 8.32 -1.77
N LEU A 148 17.21 7.04 -1.78
CA LEU A 148 17.96 6.42 -2.87
C LEU A 148 17.03 6.08 -4.02
N MET A 149 17.56 6.03 -5.25
CA MET A 149 16.79 5.56 -6.40
C MET A 149 16.45 4.07 -6.26
N PRO A 150 15.22 3.65 -6.58
CA PRO A 150 14.85 2.25 -6.54
C PRO A 150 15.67 1.44 -7.58
N PRO A 151 16.10 0.23 -7.23
CA PRO A 151 16.76 -0.64 -8.21
C PRO A 151 15.76 -1.08 -9.28
N THR A 152 16.23 -1.20 -10.52
CA THR A 152 15.40 -1.68 -11.62
C THR A 152 15.15 -3.18 -11.49
N ILE A 153 13.89 -3.57 -11.49
CA ILE A 153 13.47 -4.98 -11.57
C ILE A 153 13.24 -5.30 -13.04
N PRO A 154 13.82 -6.40 -13.57
CA PRO A 154 13.61 -6.79 -14.97
C PRO A 154 12.12 -7.01 -15.29
N LEU A 155 11.73 -6.69 -16.53
CA LEU A 155 10.37 -6.87 -17.01
C LEU A 155 9.89 -8.30 -16.80
N GLY A 156 8.66 -8.46 -16.34
CA GLY A 156 8.02 -9.75 -16.10
C GLY A 156 8.41 -10.45 -14.79
N VAL A 157 9.54 -10.10 -14.14
CA VAL A 157 9.95 -10.75 -12.88
C VAL A 157 8.95 -10.47 -11.77
N LEU A 158 8.60 -9.21 -11.56
CA LEU A 158 7.61 -8.84 -10.53
C LEU A 158 6.26 -9.49 -10.79
N GLU A 159 5.81 -9.47 -12.06
CA GLU A 159 4.55 -10.08 -12.48
C GLU A 159 4.54 -11.59 -12.22
N SER A 160 5.58 -12.32 -12.65
CA SER A 160 5.70 -13.76 -12.41
C SER A 160 5.66 -14.11 -10.92
N VAL A 161 6.35 -13.34 -10.07
CA VAL A 161 6.37 -13.56 -8.62
C VAL A 161 4.99 -13.28 -8.00
N GLN A 162 4.34 -12.20 -8.39
CA GLN A 162 3.02 -11.83 -7.87
C GLN A 162 1.94 -12.84 -8.28
N GLU A 163 1.94 -13.27 -9.54
CA GLU A 163 0.97 -14.26 -10.04
C GLU A 163 1.20 -15.65 -9.42
N ALA A 164 2.47 -16.04 -9.21
CA ALA A 164 2.78 -17.29 -8.55
C ALA A 164 2.40 -17.27 -7.05
N LEU A 165 2.58 -16.14 -6.36
CA LEU A 165 2.09 -15.97 -4.99
C LEU A 165 0.56 -16.06 -4.92
N LEU A 166 -0.15 -15.48 -5.89
CA LEU A 166 -1.61 -15.52 -5.95
C LEU A 166 -2.13 -16.93 -6.23
N ALA A 167 -1.40 -17.70 -7.04
CA ALA A 167 -1.78 -19.04 -7.46
C ALA A 167 -1.20 -20.16 -6.59
N ASP A 168 -0.39 -19.84 -5.58
CA ASP A 168 0.39 -20.79 -4.77
C ASP A 168 1.24 -21.73 -5.65
N GLU A 169 1.98 -21.17 -6.63
CA GLU A 169 2.80 -21.92 -7.60
C GLU A 169 4.30 -21.76 -7.33
N GLN A 170 5.07 -22.77 -7.77
CA GLN A 170 6.53 -22.74 -7.81
C GLN A 170 7.02 -21.83 -8.94
N ILE A 171 8.22 -21.27 -8.76
CA ILE A 171 8.90 -20.44 -9.76
C ILE A 171 10.32 -20.93 -9.96
N ASP A 172 10.73 -21.09 -11.21
CA ASP A 172 12.13 -21.25 -11.59
C ASP A 172 12.76 -19.88 -11.85
N LEU A 173 13.85 -19.57 -11.13
CA LEU A 173 14.53 -18.27 -11.17
C LEU A 173 15.96 -18.43 -11.66
N SER A 174 16.47 -17.37 -12.29
CA SER A 174 17.89 -17.12 -12.46
C SER A 174 18.30 -16.00 -11.50
N TYR A 175 18.94 -16.33 -10.37
CA TYR A 175 19.22 -15.43 -9.26
C TYR A 175 20.72 -15.23 -9.02
N ARG A 176 21.12 -14.00 -8.67
CA ARG A 176 22.48 -13.66 -8.26
C ARG A 176 22.50 -13.12 -6.83
N SER A 177 23.08 -13.87 -5.90
CA SER A 177 23.29 -13.40 -4.52
C SER A 177 24.34 -12.26 -4.49
N THR A 178 24.40 -11.54 -3.38
CA THR A 178 25.36 -10.44 -3.19
C THR A 178 26.82 -10.90 -3.34
N ASN A 179 27.10 -12.13 -2.93
CA ASN A 179 28.46 -12.71 -2.92
C ASN A 179 28.73 -13.58 -4.15
N ASP A 180 27.78 -13.71 -5.07
CA ASP A 180 27.98 -14.52 -6.28
C ASP A 180 28.33 -13.61 -7.46
N GLU A 181 29.30 -14.07 -8.27
CA GLU A 181 29.67 -13.40 -9.53
C GLU A 181 28.67 -13.70 -10.65
N HIS A 182 28.03 -14.86 -10.63
CA HIS A 182 27.15 -15.35 -11.67
C HIS A 182 25.72 -15.65 -11.15
N HIS A 183 24.78 -15.62 -12.07
CA HIS A 183 23.41 -16.08 -11.78
C HIS A 183 23.37 -17.60 -11.69
N LYS A 184 22.64 -18.12 -10.71
CA LYS A 184 22.39 -19.55 -10.49
C LYS A 184 20.91 -19.86 -10.66
N PRO A 185 20.56 -21.03 -11.21
CA PRO A 185 19.17 -21.46 -11.24
C PRO A 185 18.70 -21.81 -9.83
N LEU A 186 17.53 -21.32 -9.48
CA LEU A 186 16.87 -21.63 -8.22
C LEU A 186 15.40 -21.96 -8.51
N ARG A 187 14.89 -23.01 -7.88
CA ARG A 187 13.45 -23.28 -7.77
C ARG A 187 12.99 -22.78 -6.42
N ILE A 188 11.99 -21.93 -6.39
CA ILE A 188 11.46 -21.37 -5.15
C ILE A 188 9.98 -21.67 -4.97
N HIS A 189 9.59 -21.72 -3.70
CA HIS A 189 8.20 -21.76 -3.25
C HIS A 189 7.88 -20.43 -2.59
N PRO A 190 7.26 -19.48 -3.28
CA PRO A 190 7.02 -18.14 -2.75
C PRO A 190 6.03 -18.18 -1.58
N LEU A 191 6.34 -17.43 -0.52
CA LEU A 191 5.58 -17.37 0.72
C LEU A 191 5.04 -15.96 1.02
N GLY A 192 5.65 -14.92 0.44
CA GLY A 192 5.23 -13.54 0.65
C GLY A 192 6.07 -12.54 -0.13
N LEU A 193 5.55 -11.33 -0.28
CA LEU A 193 6.21 -10.20 -0.92
C LEU A 193 6.36 -9.08 0.10
N ILE A 194 7.55 -8.51 0.21
CA ILE A 194 7.88 -7.46 1.17
C ILE A 194 8.52 -6.30 0.43
N GLN A 195 8.03 -5.09 0.67
CA GLN A 195 8.72 -3.87 0.27
C GLN A 195 9.42 -3.25 1.48
N ARG A 196 10.73 -3.13 1.42
CA ARG A 196 11.56 -2.49 2.44
C ARG A 196 12.28 -1.28 1.84
N GLY A 197 11.78 -0.11 2.16
CA GLY A 197 12.24 1.11 1.50
C GLY A 197 12.05 1.03 -0.01
N GLN A 198 13.12 1.17 -0.77
CA GLN A 198 13.11 1.13 -2.24
C GLN A 198 13.29 -0.29 -2.82
N VAL A 199 13.48 -1.31 -2.00
CA VAL A 199 13.77 -2.67 -2.45
C VAL A 199 12.60 -3.60 -2.18
N THR A 200 12.18 -4.33 -3.22
CA THR A 200 11.16 -5.38 -3.11
C THR A 200 11.83 -6.75 -2.98
N TYR A 201 11.35 -7.55 -2.05
CA TYR A 201 11.83 -8.91 -1.76
C TYR A 201 10.70 -9.91 -1.86
N VAL A 202 11.00 -11.10 -2.36
CA VAL A 202 10.16 -12.29 -2.17
C VAL A 202 10.72 -13.11 -1.00
N VAL A 203 9.86 -13.50 -0.09
CA VAL A 203 10.15 -14.52 0.93
C VAL A 203 9.77 -15.85 0.32
N ALA A 204 10.69 -16.80 0.30
CA ALA A 204 10.47 -18.11 -0.29
C ALA A 204 11.34 -19.17 0.35
N THR A 205 10.89 -20.42 0.33
CA THR A 205 11.80 -21.57 0.48
C THR A 205 12.42 -21.91 -0.86
N VAL A 206 13.58 -22.54 -0.85
CA VAL A 206 14.39 -22.82 -2.05
C VAL A 206 14.57 -24.32 -2.18
N PHE A 207 14.27 -24.90 -3.32
CA PHE A 207 14.24 -26.35 -3.55
C PHE A 207 13.43 -27.07 -2.43
N ASP A 208 14.00 -28.09 -1.82
CA ASP A 208 13.38 -28.86 -0.73
C ASP A 208 13.73 -28.33 0.67
N TYR A 209 14.44 -27.18 0.74
CA TYR A 209 14.75 -26.57 2.05
C TYR A 209 13.51 -25.94 2.68
N VAL A 210 13.42 -26.07 4.00
CA VAL A 210 12.25 -25.58 4.75
C VAL A 210 12.44 -24.15 5.27
N ASP A 211 13.66 -23.63 5.31
CA ASP A 211 13.97 -22.33 5.86
C ASP A 211 13.64 -21.21 4.86
N PRO A 212 12.76 -20.27 5.23
CA PRO A 212 12.43 -19.13 4.38
C PRO A 212 13.64 -18.21 4.18
N ARG A 213 13.83 -17.74 2.97
CA ARG A 213 14.90 -16.80 2.58
C ARG A 213 14.32 -15.56 1.93
N LEU A 214 15.03 -14.44 2.08
CA LEU A 214 14.75 -13.18 1.40
C LEU A 214 15.54 -13.12 0.09
N LEU A 215 14.82 -13.03 -1.02
CA LEU A 215 15.40 -12.87 -2.34
C LEU A 215 14.99 -11.51 -2.92
N ALA A 216 15.97 -10.64 -3.19
CA ALA A 216 15.70 -9.31 -3.75
C ALA A 216 15.31 -9.43 -5.24
N LEU A 217 14.16 -8.87 -5.64
CA LEU A 217 13.62 -9.04 -6.99
C LEU A 217 14.56 -8.48 -8.08
N HIS A 218 15.24 -7.36 -7.82
CA HIS A 218 16.18 -6.76 -8.78
C HIS A 218 17.44 -7.60 -9.06
N ARG A 219 17.66 -8.66 -8.27
CA ARG A 219 18.76 -9.64 -8.47
C ARG A 219 18.31 -10.88 -9.24
N ILE A 220 17.05 -10.95 -9.61
CA ILE A 220 16.47 -11.99 -10.45
C ILE A 220 16.62 -11.55 -11.91
N LYS A 221 17.28 -12.35 -12.74
CA LYS A 221 17.43 -12.12 -14.18
C LYS A 221 16.19 -12.55 -14.95
N SER A 222 15.64 -13.71 -14.59
CA SER A 222 14.42 -14.28 -15.18
C SER A 222 13.64 -15.05 -14.13
N ALA A 223 12.31 -15.09 -14.30
CA ALA A 223 11.38 -15.80 -13.44
C ALA A 223 10.29 -16.45 -14.30
N GLU A 224 10.14 -17.77 -14.21
CA GLU A 224 9.19 -18.55 -14.97
C GLU A 224 8.32 -19.37 -14.02
N ARG A 225 7.01 -19.23 -14.14
CA ARG A 225 6.05 -20.05 -13.38
C ARG A 225 6.07 -21.49 -13.89
N THR A 226 6.11 -22.44 -12.97
CA THR A 226 6.20 -23.87 -13.37
C THR A 226 4.83 -24.51 -13.59
N GLY A 227 3.74 -23.89 -13.14
CA GLY A 227 2.39 -24.48 -13.09
C GLY A 227 2.24 -25.57 -12.03
N LEU A 228 3.28 -25.84 -11.22
CA LEU A 228 3.23 -26.81 -10.15
C LEU A 228 2.94 -26.10 -8.80
N ALA A 229 2.20 -26.78 -7.93
CA ALA A 229 1.87 -26.27 -6.62
C ALA A 229 3.13 -25.99 -5.77
N ALA A 230 3.18 -24.85 -5.10
CA ALA A 230 4.23 -24.54 -4.16
C ALA A 230 4.07 -25.33 -2.85
N HIS A 231 5.20 -25.74 -2.27
CA HIS A 231 5.19 -26.31 -0.92
C HIS A 231 5.12 -25.16 0.10
N ARG A 232 4.01 -25.06 0.80
CA ARG A 232 3.87 -24.07 1.87
C ARG A 232 4.52 -24.62 3.14
N ALA A 233 5.51 -23.90 3.69
CA ALA A 233 6.12 -24.26 4.95
C ALA A 233 5.04 -24.29 6.06
N LYS A 234 4.91 -25.42 6.76
CA LYS A 234 3.91 -25.58 7.82
C LYS A 234 4.11 -24.55 8.90
N GLY A 235 3.03 -23.84 9.27
CA GLY A 235 3.07 -22.82 10.32
C GLY A 235 3.74 -21.50 9.93
N PHE A 236 4.11 -21.29 8.66
CA PHE A 236 4.67 -20.02 8.22
C PHE A 236 3.61 -18.91 8.26
N ALA A 237 3.95 -17.82 8.95
CA ALA A 237 3.21 -16.57 8.95
C ALA A 237 4.17 -15.43 8.62
N LEU A 238 3.87 -14.65 7.58
CA LEU A 238 4.74 -13.57 7.11
C LEU A 238 5.01 -12.52 8.19
N GLU A 239 3.99 -12.19 9.00
CA GLU A 239 4.12 -11.26 10.11
C GLU A 239 5.09 -11.76 11.19
N GLN A 240 5.02 -13.05 11.54
CA GLN A 240 5.94 -13.66 12.48
C GLN A 240 7.38 -13.70 11.92
N TYR A 241 7.53 -13.99 10.63
CA TYR A 241 8.82 -13.95 9.96
C TYR A 241 9.43 -12.54 9.99
N ILE A 242 8.64 -11.50 9.76
CA ILE A 242 9.08 -10.11 9.89
C ILE A 242 9.45 -9.80 11.34
N ALA A 243 8.59 -10.16 12.30
CA ALA A 243 8.81 -9.93 13.74
C ALA A 243 10.02 -10.69 14.29
N SER A 244 10.42 -11.82 13.66
CA SER A 244 11.63 -12.56 14.05
C SER A 244 12.94 -11.82 13.75
N GLY A 245 12.87 -10.63 13.09
CA GLY A 245 14.07 -9.86 12.70
C GLY A 245 14.72 -10.34 11.40
N ALA A 246 14.04 -11.18 10.63
CA ALA A 246 14.59 -11.71 9.35
C ALA A 246 14.96 -10.61 8.34
N LEU A 247 14.37 -9.42 8.47
CA LEU A 247 14.69 -8.25 7.65
C LEU A 247 15.85 -7.41 8.18
N GLU A 248 16.33 -7.68 9.38
CA GLU A 248 17.34 -6.83 10.04
C GLU A 248 18.78 -7.19 9.65
N PHE A 249 18.98 -8.35 9.01
CA PHE A 249 20.29 -8.85 8.57
C PHE A 249 21.32 -8.88 9.70
N GLY A 250 21.39 -9.98 10.45
CA GLY A 250 22.30 -10.20 11.57
C GLY A 250 22.16 -11.62 12.11
N ASP A 251 22.82 -11.90 13.24
CA ASP A 251 22.66 -13.14 13.99
C ASP A 251 21.32 -13.21 14.76
N GLY A 252 20.65 -12.07 14.90
CA GLY A 252 19.32 -11.96 15.48
C GLY A 252 19.26 -12.18 17.00
N GLU A 253 20.39 -12.31 17.69
CA GLU A 253 20.40 -12.47 19.14
C GLU A 253 19.87 -11.23 19.85
N GLU A 254 19.03 -11.43 20.86
CA GLU A 254 18.55 -10.34 21.69
C GLU A 254 19.64 -9.89 22.66
N MET A 255 19.83 -8.59 22.76
CA MET A 255 20.76 -7.99 23.71
C MET A 255 20.17 -6.81 24.44
N LYS A 256 20.57 -6.60 25.67
CA LYS A 256 20.21 -5.41 26.44
C LYS A 256 21.18 -4.27 26.12
N LEU A 257 20.74 -3.36 25.28
CA LEU A 257 21.48 -2.18 24.90
C LEU A 257 21.44 -1.15 26.05
N VAL A 258 22.62 -0.65 26.43
CA VAL A 258 22.74 0.49 27.33
C VAL A 258 23.65 1.52 26.64
N ALA A 259 23.18 2.74 26.56
CA ALA A 259 23.92 3.84 25.92
C ALA A 259 23.76 5.14 26.71
N LYS A 260 24.72 6.06 26.57
CA LYS A 260 24.54 7.46 26.87
C LYS A 260 24.11 8.17 25.60
N VAL A 261 23.10 9.01 25.71
CA VAL A 261 22.57 9.77 24.57
C VAL A 261 22.47 11.24 24.92
N SER A 262 22.62 12.10 23.89
CA SER A 262 22.42 13.53 24.04
C SER A 262 20.98 13.89 24.39
N ALA A 263 20.75 15.09 24.89
CA ALA A 263 19.41 15.60 25.16
C ALA A 263 18.55 15.70 23.87
N SER A 264 19.17 15.96 22.72
CA SER A 264 18.51 15.99 21.42
C SER A 264 17.99 14.61 21.03
N LEU A 265 18.86 13.61 21.07
CA LEU A 265 18.51 12.23 20.73
C LEU A 265 17.51 11.64 21.72
N ALA A 266 17.66 11.94 23.03
CA ALA A 266 16.71 11.49 24.04
C ALA A 266 15.30 12.02 23.81
N ARG A 267 15.15 13.30 23.39
CA ARG A 267 13.86 13.88 23.04
C ARG A 267 13.24 13.15 21.84
N HIS A 268 14.01 12.95 20.78
CA HIS A 268 13.54 12.20 19.61
C HIS A 268 13.10 10.78 19.96
N LEU A 269 13.88 10.07 20.77
CA LEU A 269 13.57 8.71 21.19
C LEU A 269 12.38 8.63 22.17
N SER A 270 12.07 9.70 22.90
CA SER A 270 10.87 9.75 23.73
C SER A 270 9.58 9.78 22.90
N GLU A 271 9.64 10.36 21.69
CA GLU A 271 8.52 10.40 20.73
C GLU A 271 8.44 9.14 19.88
N THR A 272 9.60 8.54 19.55
CA THR A 272 9.73 7.36 18.70
C THR A 272 10.64 6.31 19.35
N PRO A 273 10.12 5.55 20.34
CA PRO A 273 10.94 4.59 21.10
C PRO A 273 11.46 3.43 20.24
N MET A 274 12.68 2.97 20.54
CA MET A 274 13.34 1.88 19.82
C MET A 274 12.72 0.50 20.13
N SER A 275 12.19 0.33 21.33
CA SER A 275 11.52 -0.90 21.81
C SER A 275 10.48 -0.56 22.87
N SER A 276 9.57 -1.49 23.11
CA SER A 276 8.51 -1.31 24.11
C SER A 276 9.01 -1.21 25.56
N ASP A 277 10.20 -1.74 25.83
CA ASP A 277 10.85 -1.71 27.15
C ASP A 277 11.89 -0.59 27.29
N MET A 278 11.99 0.28 26.27
CA MET A 278 12.94 1.40 26.29
C MET A 278 12.72 2.31 27.50
N ARG A 279 13.80 2.70 28.15
CA ARG A 279 13.80 3.68 29.24
C ARG A 279 14.89 4.72 29.04
N LEU A 280 14.55 5.96 29.32
CA LEU A 280 15.47 7.09 29.37
C LEU A 280 15.50 7.63 30.78
N VAL A 281 16.69 7.76 31.36
CA VAL A 281 16.90 8.32 32.71
C VAL A 281 17.96 9.40 32.62
N THR A 282 17.71 10.55 33.20
CA THR A 282 18.68 11.65 33.25
C THR A 282 19.96 11.23 33.96
N ASP A 283 21.12 11.53 33.36
CA ASP A 283 22.46 11.19 33.85
C ASP A 283 23.39 12.41 33.61
N GLY A 284 23.31 13.40 34.49
CA GLY A 284 24.01 14.68 34.34
C GLY A 284 23.49 15.47 33.12
N GLU A 285 24.40 15.83 32.22
CA GLU A 285 24.09 16.53 30.96
C GLU A 285 23.56 15.57 29.86
N HIS A 286 23.60 14.25 30.09
CA HIS A 286 23.18 13.22 29.16
C HIS A 286 21.99 12.44 29.70
N PHE A 287 21.52 11.49 28.90
CA PHE A 287 20.49 10.54 29.27
C PHE A 287 21.03 9.12 29.14
N LYS A 288 20.76 8.30 30.13
CA LYS A 288 21.01 6.86 30.07
C LYS A 288 19.85 6.19 29.36
N LEU A 289 20.10 5.64 28.19
CA LEU A 289 19.19 4.81 27.41
C LEU A 289 19.35 3.34 27.81
N THR A 290 18.23 2.63 27.99
CA THR A 290 18.18 1.18 28.13
C THR A 290 17.08 0.64 27.23
N ALA A 291 17.36 -0.38 26.42
CA ALA A 291 16.38 -1.01 25.52
C ALA A 291 16.80 -2.44 25.20
N THR A 292 15.84 -3.35 25.01
CA THR A 292 16.11 -4.67 24.44
C THR A 292 16.06 -4.57 22.91
N MET A 293 17.19 -4.91 22.27
CA MET A 293 17.38 -4.81 20.83
C MET A 293 17.93 -6.11 20.28
N ARG A 294 17.68 -6.36 18.99
CA ARG A 294 18.37 -7.45 18.28
C ARG A 294 19.72 -6.99 17.76
N HIS A 295 20.72 -7.85 17.90
CA HIS A 295 22.04 -7.62 17.26
C HIS A 295 21.90 -7.76 15.75
N SER A 296 21.93 -6.64 15.02
CA SER A 296 21.63 -6.59 13.60
C SER A 296 22.42 -5.52 12.89
N TRP A 297 22.64 -5.68 11.57
CA TRP A 297 23.25 -4.65 10.73
C TRP A 297 22.43 -3.34 10.75
N GLN A 298 21.12 -3.43 10.89
CA GLN A 298 20.26 -2.25 10.96
C GLN A 298 20.55 -1.43 12.22
N LEU A 299 20.71 -2.12 13.37
CA LEU A 299 21.09 -1.45 14.61
C LEU A 299 22.49 -0.81 14.51
N HIS A 300 23.48 -1.51 13.90
CA HIS A 300 24.79 -0.94 13.64
C HIS A 300 24.71 0.34 12.81
N TRP A 301 24.01 0.30 11.68
CA TRP A 301 23.88 1.47 10.82
C TRP A 301 23.14 2.62 11.52
N TRP A 302 22.11 2.30 12.29
CA TRP A 302 21.38 3.31 13.03
C TRP A 302 22.28 3.98 14.08
N VAL A 303 23.03 3.21 14.89
CA VAL A 303 23.96 3.75 15.89
C VAL A 303 25.04 4.61 15.22
N LEU A 304 25.65 4.13 14.13
CA LEU A 304 26.65 4.90 13.41
C LEU A 304 26.09 6.19 12.78
N SER A 305 24.82 6.21 12.41
CA SER A 305 24.19 7.40 11.87
C SER A 305 23.90 8.50 12.91
N GLN A 306 23.89 8.16 14.20
CA GLN A 306 23.70 9.13 15.27
C GLN A 306 24.99 9.92 15.58
N GLY A 307 26.13 9.48 15.07
CA GLY A 307 27.41 10.19 15.28
C GLY A 307 27.81 10.25 16.75
N ASP A 308 28.02 11.46 17.27
CA ASP A 308 28.42 11.75 18.65
C ASP A 308 27.23 11.89 19.61
N ASP A 309 26.01 11.82 19.12
CA ASP A 309 24.79 11.86 19.94
C ASP A 309 24.56 10.59 20.76
N ILE A 310 25.33 9.49 20.50
CA ILE A 310 25.18 8.21 21.18
C ILE A 310 26.54 7.58 21.53
N GLU A 311 26.69 7.14 22.78
CA GLU A 311 27.80 6.30 23.24
C GLU A 311 27.27 4.99 23.78
N ILE A 312 27.61 3.86 23.11
CA ILE A 312 27.25 2.53 23.59
C ILE A 312 28.11 2.18 24.81
N THR A 313 27.46 1.83 25.93
CA THR A 313 28.16 1.40 27.15
C THR A 313 28.09 -0.10 27.37
N LYS A 314 26.97 -0.74 26.97
CA LYS A 314 26.77 -2.20 27.03
C LYS A 314 25.94 -2.67 25.83
N PRO A 315 26.16 -3.92 25.37
CA PRO A 315 27.20 -4.87 25.79
C PRO A 315 28.59 -4.47 25.28
N ALA A 316 29.62 -4.92 25.96
CA ALA A 316 31.03 -4.59 25.64
C ALA A 316 31.44 -5.03 24.22
N ALA A 317 30.94 -6.17 23.74
CA ALA A 317 31.19 -6.66 22.39
C ALA A 317 30.66 -5.65 21.35
N PHE A 318 29.39 -5.24 21.43
CA PHE A 318 28.77 -4.31 20.53
C PHE A 318 29.45 -2.90 20.58
N ARG A 319 29.81 -2.44 21.80
CA ARG A 319 30.60 -1.21 21.97
C ARG A 319 31.92 -1.27 21.17
N ARG A 320 32.64 -2.40 21.26
CA ARG A 320 33.90 -2.59 20.54
C ARG A 320 33.69 -2.59 19.03
N GLU A 321 32.70 -3.29 18.52
CA GLU A 321 32.37 -3.34 17.09
C GLU A 321 32.07 -1.94 16.52
N ILE A 322 31.26 -1.14 17.23
CA ILE A 322 30.99 0.24 16.85
C ILE A 322 32.26 1.09 16.90
N GLY A 323 33.04 0.98 17.99
CA GLY A 323 34.29 1.70 18.16
C GLY A 323 35.30 1.43 17.06
N GLU A 324 35.50 0.15 16.71
CA GLU A 324 36.40 -0.25 15.60
C GLU A 324 35.97 0.37 14.26
N ARG A 325 34.68 0.39 13.98
CA ARG A 325 34.14 1.01 12.75
C ARG A 325 34.31 2.53 12.72
N LEU A 326 34.07 3.20 13.84
CA LEU A 326 34.26 4.64 13.96
C LEU A 326 35.73 5.02 13.79
N LEU A 327 36.64 4.28 14.40
CA LEU A 327 38.10 4.47 14.23
C LEU A 327 38.53 4.26 12.79
N ALA A 328 38.06 3.18 12.16
CA ALA A 328 38.35 2.89 10.75
C ALA A 328 37.79 3.96 9.80
N ALA A 329 36.63 4.52 10.12
CA ALA A 329 36.05 5.65 9.38
C ALA A 329 36.89 6.91 9.59
N ALA A 330 37.18 7.30 10.83
CA ALA A 330 37.99 8.48 11.16
C ALA A 330 39.36 8.47 10.49
N ALA A 331 40.02 7.29 10.46
CA ALA A 331 41.33 7.14 9.80
C ALA A 331 41.31 7.48 8.29
N LYS A 332 40.15 7.38 7.62
CA LYS A 332 40.00 7.76 6.21
C LYS A 332 39.89 9.26 5.99
N TYR A 333 39.52 10.01 7.02
CA TYR A 333 39.40 11.47 6.98
C TYR A 333 40.55 12.20 7.68
N ALA A 334 41.37 11.47 8.49
CA ALA A 334 42.60 12.01 9.04
C ALA A 334 43.62 12.04 7.89
N LYS A 335 43.97 13.26 7.43
CA LYS A 335 45.09 13.52 6.47
C LYS A 335 46.34 13.77 7.22
#